data_ad6853fa75c53903a16296d6cc5cdfde
#
_entry.id   ad6853fa75c53903a16296d6cc5cdfde
#
_cell.length_a   1.000
_cell.length_b   1.000
_cell.length_c   1.000
_cell.angle_alpha   90.00
_cell.angle_beta   90.00
_cell.angle_gamma   90.00
#
_symmetry.space_group_name_H-M   'P 1'
#
loop_
_entity.id
_entity.type
_entity.pdbx_description
1 polymer ?
#
loop_
_entity_poly.entity_id
_entity_poly.type
_entity_poly.pdbx_seq_one_letter_code
_entity_poly.pdbx_strand_id
1 'polypeptide(L)'
;MTSAPPLSQHSPAHSGLRGPRAAHGPTLVEFAYEHLLAMLMSLEIAPGERIAIDAVARQLGISQTPIREALSQLEAEKLVSKMTNVGYRASTQMTREEVRDLYTLRQLIEPYAAARAAESMTDESIAILAAIDRDMSGVEHGDARAFSRFAEADATLHRLIATGSGNRLIAEAIERLHSHLHIFRALYRTNAPGEAAAEHRVIIDALVAHDPQAAEQAVRIHLERSQQRMDRVLAAEPESLETKTA
;
A
#
# COMPACT_ATOMS: atom_id res chain seq x y z
N MET A 1 -61.59 27.19 41.27
CA MET A 1 -61.49 25.72 41.26
C MET A 1 -61.28 25.25 39.86
N THR A 2 -60.04 25.05 39.44
CA THR A 2 -59.72 24.50 38.14
C THR A 2 -58.44 23.65 38.31
N SER A 3 -58.65 22.33 38.21
CA SER A 3 -57.66 21.29 38.43
C SER A 3 -56.72 21.21 37.26
N ALA A 4 -55.38 21.18 37.52
CA ALA A 4 -54.35 20.92 36.53
C ALA A 4 -54.16 19.39 36.36
N PRO A 5 -53.84 18.93 35.16
CA PRO A 5 -53.53 17.50 34.89
C PRO A 5 -52.07 17.16 35.29
N PRO A 6 -51.78 15.87 35.55
CA PRO A 6 -50.48 15.44 36.04
C PRO A 6 -49.44 15.32 34.92
N LEU A 7 -48.18 15.62 35.28
CA LEU A 7 -46.99 15.54 34.47
C LEU A 7 -46.64 14.07 34.12
N SER A 8 -46.52 13.80 32.85
CA SER A 8 -46.05 12.55 32.28
C SER A 8 -44.54 12.38 32.55
N GLN A 9 -44.17 11.27 33.18
CA GLN A 9 -42.79 10.89 33.45
C GLN A 9 -42.19 10.30 32.14
N HIS A 10 -41.22 10.99 31.60
CA HIS A 10 -40.40 10.43 30.51
C HIS A 10 -39.25 9.62 31.14
N SER A 11 -39.28 8.30 30.89
CA SER A 11 -38.15 7.41 31.14
C SER A 11 -36.97 7.77 30.20
N PRO A 12 -35.72 7.79 30.68
CA PRO A 12 -34.56 7.97 29.81
C PRO A 12 -34.29 6.69 29.04
N ALA A 13 -34.14 6.86 27.69
CA ALA A 13 -33.72 5.81 26.80
C ALA A 13 -32.31 5.33 27.17
N HIS A 14 -32.18 4.03 27.39
CA HIS A 14 -30.89 3.36 27.55
C HIS A 14 -30.03 3.53 26.28
N SER A 15 -29.01 4.37 26.38
CA SER A 15 -27.89 4.38 25.42
C SER A 15 -27.09 3.11 25.64
N GLY A 16 -27.34 2.10 24.81
CA GLY A 16 -26.52 0.89 24.76
C GLY A 16 -25.12 1.23 24.34
N LEU A 17 -24.19 1.21 25.29
CA LEU A 17 -22.76 1.16 25.05
C LEU A 17 -22.49 -0.10 24.21
N ARG A 18 -22.12 0.07 22.93
CA ARG A 18 -21.58 -1.01 22.11
C ARG A 18 -20.28 -1.46 22.77
N GLY A 19 -20.28 -2.66 23.31
CA GLY A 19 -19.10 -3.32 23.85
C GLY A 19 -18.01 -3.46 22.78
N PRO A 20 -16.74 -3.74 23.17
CA PRO A 20 -15.64 -3.87 22.25
C PRO A 20 -16.00 -4.92 21.18
N ARG A 21 -15.84 -4.56 19.90
CA ARG A 21 -16.01 -5.47 18.78
C ARG A 21 -15.06 -6.64 19.00
N ALA A 22 -15.59 -7.83 19.17
CA ALA A 22 -14.80 -9.06 19.14
C ALA A 22 -14.00 -9.07 17.82
N ALA A 23 -12.72 -9.42 17.91
CA ALA A 23 -11.87 -9.62 16.75
C ALA A 23 -12.46 -10.74 15.90
N HIS A 24 -13.25 -10.39 14.89
CA HIS A 24 -13.69 -11.32 13.87
C HIS A 24 -12.48 -11.58 12.97
N GLY A 25 -12.23 -12.83 12.63
CA GLY A 25 -11.23 -13.19 11.61
C GLY A 25 -11.50 -12.43 10.30
N PRO A 26 -10.52 -12.40 9.38
CA PRO A 26 -10.63 -11.64 8.14
C PRO A 26 -11.93 -11.98 7.41
N THR A 27 -12.58 -10.98 6.84
CA THR A 27 -13.77 -11.18 6.00
C THR A 27 -13.39 -11.96 4.74
N LEU A 28 -14.38 -12.58 4.06
CA LEU A 28 -14.11 -13.27 2.78
C LEU A 28 -13.57 -12.32 1.70
N VAL A 29 -13.86 -11.03 1.79
CA VAL A 29 -13.33 -10.01 0.88
C VAL A 29 -11.87 -9.74 1.18
N GLU A 30 -11.50 -9.52 2.43
CA GLU A 30 -10.10 -9.37 2.86
C GLU A 30 -9.28 -10.62 2.50
N PHE A 31 -9.81 -11.81 2.78
CA PHE A 31 -9.17 -13.07 2.40
C PHE A 31 -8.94 -13.17 0.89
N ALA A 32 -9.94 -12.79 0.07
CA ALA A 32 -9.83 -12.79 -1.39
C ALA A 32 -8.81 -11.75 -1.89
N TYR A 33 -8.82 -10.56 -1.28
CA TYR A 33 -7.89 -9.48 -1.60
C TYR A 33 -6.44 -9.90 -1.34
N GLU A 34 -6.13 -10.40 -0.14
CA GLU A 34 -4.78 -10.86 0.22
C GLU A 34 -4.26 -11.94 -0.74
N HIS A 35 -5.13 -12.91 -1.14
CA HIS A 35 -4.73 -13.95 -2.07
C HIS A 35 -4.50 -13.42 -3.48
N LEU A 36 -5.40 -12.59 -3.99
CA LEU A 36 -5.25 -11.99 -5.32
C LEU A 36 -4.03 -11.08 -5.36
N LEU A 37 -3.81 -10.28 -4.31
CA LEU A 37 -2.61 -9.45 -4.21
C LEU A 37 -1.34 -10.31 -4.23
N ALA A 38 -1.28 -11.38 -3.44
CA ALA A 38 -0.14 -12.30 -3.43
C ALA A 38 0.12 -12.93 -4.81
N MET A 39 -0.93 -13.36 -5.53
CA MET A 39 -0.82 -13.90 -6.89
C MET A 39 -0.33 -12.87 -7.92
N LEU A 40 -0.77 -11.61 -7.80
CA LEU A 40 -0.31 -10.51 -8.66
C LEU A 40 1.14 -10.13 -8.35
N MET A 41 1.49 -10.03 -7.07
CA MET A 41 2.84 -9.65 -6.62
C MET A 41 3.87 -10.73 -6.94
N SER A 42 3.52 -12.01 -6.83
CA SER A 42 4.38 -13.14 -7.19
C SER A 42 4.48 -13.43 -8.68
N LEU A 43 3.74 -12.68 -9.50
CA LEU A 43 3.62 -12.90 -10.95
C LEU A 43 3.02 -14.28 -11.30
N GLU A 44 2.32 -14.93 -10.37
CA GLU A 44 1.48 -16.09 -10.66
C GLU A 44 0.37 -15.71 -11.65
N ILE A 45 -0.19 -14.50 -11.49
CA ILE A 45 -0.97 -13.83 -12.53
C ILE A 45 -0.03 -12.87 -13.25
N ALA A 46 0.32 -13.22 -14.50
CA ALA A 46 1.27 -12.44 -15.29
C ALA A 46 0.74 -11.04 -15.64
N PRO A 47 1.62 -10.03 -15.85
CA PRO A 47 1.23 -8.72 -16.34
C PRO A 47 0.42 -8.83 -17.64
N GLY A 48 -0.73 -8.12 -17.70
CA GLY A 48 -1.66 -8.16 -18.82
C GLY A 48 -2.54 -9.42 -18.90
N GLU A 49 -2.34 -10.41 -18.04
CA GLU A 49 -3.11 -11.65 -18.04
C GLU A 49 -4.55 -11.42 -17.59
N ARG A 50 -5.48 -12.17 -18.20
CA ARG A 50 -6.90 -12.15 -17.81
C ARG A 50 -7.11 -12.92 -16.52
N ILE A 51 -7.83 -12.33 -15.57
CA ILE A 51 -8.18 -12.95 -14.30
C ILE A 51 -9.50 -13.72 -14.44
N ALA A 52 -9.44 -15.04 -14.37
CA ALA A 52 -10.60 -15.92 -14.46
C ALA A 52 -11.26 -16.04 -13.07
N ILE A 53 -12.27 -15.20 -12.81
CA ILE A 53 -12.96 -15.13 -11.51
C ILE A 53 -13.44 -16.52 -11.05
N ASP A 54 -13.98 -17.34 -11.97
CA ASP A 54 -14.48 -18.69 -11.66
C ASP A 54 -13.34 -19.63 -11.20
N ALA A 55 -12.15 -19.48 -11.79
CA ALA A 55 -11.00 -20.29 -11.42
C ALA A 55 -10.49 -19.89 -10.02
N VAL A 56 -10.36 -18.58 -9.77
CA VAL A 56 -9.96 -18.05 -8.45
C VAL A 56 -10.97 -18.45 -7.37
N ALA A 57 -12.27 -18.32 -7.65
CA ALA A 57 -13.32 -18.71 -6.71
C ALA A 57 -13.26 -20.21 -6.33
N ARG A 58 -13.01 -21.08 -7.31
CA ARG A 58 -12.82 -22.52 -7.06
C ARG A 58 -11.53 -22.81 -6.28
N GLN A 59 -10.43 -22.13 -6.62
CA GLN A 59 -9.15 -22.28 -5.94
C GLN A 59 -9.23 -21.89 -4.46
N LEU A 60 -9.94 -20.79 -4.16
CA LEU A 60 -10.08 -20.28 -2.79
C LEU A 60 -11.27 -20.91 -2.03
N GLY A 61 -12.12 -21.68 -2.68
CA GLY A 61 -13.29 -22.32 -2.05
C GLY A 61 -14.38 -21.35 -1.61
N ILE A 62 -14.49 -20.16 -2.26
CA ILE A 62 -15.46 -19.11 -1.93
C ILE A 62 -16.31 -18.73 -3.14
N SER A 63 -17.39 -17.98 -2.93
CA SER A 63 -18.24 -17.49 -4.02
C SER A 63 -17.54 -16.39 -4.83
N GLN A 64 -18.07 -16.07 -6.02
CA GLN A 64 -17.51 -15.03 -6.89
C GLN A 64 -17.69 -13.61 -6.35
N THR A 65 -18.68 -13.37 -5.47
CA THR A 65 -18.99 -12.03 -4.96
C THR A 65 -17.79 -11.40 -4.22
N PRO A 66 -17.19 -12.02 -3.18
CA PRO A 66 -16.01 -11.46 -2.51
C PRO A 66 -14.80 -11.32 -3.45
N ILE A 67 -14.66 -12.20 -4.47
CA ILE A 67 -13.61 -12.06 -5.48
C ILE A 67 -13.79 -10.76 -6.31
N ARG A 68 -15.03 -10.47 -6.72
CA ARG A 68 -15.33 -9.23 -7.48
C ARG A 68 -15.12 -7.98 -6.65
N GLU A 69 -15.47 -8.01 -5.36
CA GLU A 69 -15.24 -6.90 -4.44
C GLU A 69 -13.74 -6.67 -4.22
N ALA A 70 -12.96 -7.73 -4.01
CA ALA A 70 -11.51 -7.65 -3.91
C ALA A 70 -10.87 -7.13 -5.20
N LEU A 71 -11.32 -7.59 -6.37
CA LEU A 71 -10.84 -7.07 -7.66
C LEU A 71 -11.19 -5.59 -7.87
N SER A 72 -12.30 -5.11 -7.33
CA SER A 72 -12.64 -3.69 -7.37
C SER A 72 -11.71 -2.84 -6.50
N GLN A 73 -11.25 -3.37 -5.37
CA GLN A 73 -10.22 -2.70 -4.54
C GLN A 73 -8.87 -2.65 -5.27
N LEU A 74 -8.44 -3.78 -5.84
CA LEU A 74 -7.20 -3.86 -6.64
C LEU A 74 -7.26 -2.99 -7.91
N GLU A 75 -8.46 -2.73 -8.47
CA GLU A 75 -8.66 -1.79 -9.57
C GLU A 75 -8.44 -0.33 -9.11
N ALA A 76 -8.92 0.04 -7.92
CA ALA A 76 -8.67 1.36 -7.35
C ALA A 76 -7.16 1.59 -7.11
N GLU A 77 -6.40 0.53 -6.79
CA GLU A 77 -4.95 0.53 -6.64
C GLU A 77 -4.19 0.38 -7.97
N LYS A 78 -4.91 0.33 -9.09
CA LYS A 78 -4.35 0.19 -10.45
C LYS A 78 -3.58 -1.11 -10.71
N LEU A 79 -3.68 -2.11 -9.83
CA LEU A 79 -3.05 -3.43 -10.03
C LEU A 79 -3.80 -4.31 -11.02
N VAL A 80 -5.08 -4.04 -11.21
CA VAL A 80 -5.92 -4.67 -12.24
C VAL A 80 -6.73 -3.63 -12.98
N SER A 81 -7.21 -3.96 -14.18
CA SER A 81 -8.12 -3.12 -14.95
C SER A 81 -9.35 -3.91 -15.38
N LYS A 82 -10.52 -3.28 -15.28
CA LYS A 82 -11.77 -3.84 -15.76
C LYS A 82 -11.97 -3.53 -17.24
N MET A 83 -12.08 -4.56 -18.04
CA MET A 83 -12.30 -4.46 -19.49
C MET A 83 -13.75 -4.78 -19.82
N THR A 84 -14.41 -3.90 -20.58
CA THR A 84 -15.80 -4.10 -21.01
C THR A 84 -15.96 -5.45 -21.72
N ASN A 85 -16.92 -6.25 -21.30
CA ASN A 85 -17.24 -7.59 -21.83
C ASN A 85 -16.12 -8.67 -21.70
N VAL A 86 -14.98 -8.34 -21.07
CA VAL A 86 -13.85 -9.27 -20.93
C VAL A 86 -13.66 -9.67 -19.46
N GLY A 87 -13.97 -8.79 -18.52
CA GLY A 87 -13.72 -8.98 -17.09
C GLY A 87 -12.49 -8.22 -16.62
N TYR A 88 -11.69 -8.78 -15.72
CA TYR A 88 -10.50 -8.15 -15.16
C TYR A 88 -9.22 -8.67 -15.82
N ARG A 89 -8.23 -7.80 -15.96
CA ARG A 89 -6.87 -8.11 -16.36
C ARG A 89 -5.88 -7.54 -15.34
N ALA A 90 -4.79 -8.24 -15.08
CA ALA A 90 -3.66 -7.69 -14.36
C ALA A 90 -3.06 -6.52 -15.15
N SER A 91 -2.72 -5.43 -14.47
CA SER A 91 -2.04 -4.30 -15.10
C SER A 91 -0.67 -4.73 -15.65
N THR A 92 -0.21 -4.09 -16.70
CA THR A 92 1.15 -4.25 -17.22
C THR A 92 2.18 -3.76 -16.21
N GLN A 93 3.42 -4.14 -16.37
CA GLN A 93 4.51 -3.53 -15.61
C GLN A 93 4.79 -2.11 -16.12
N MET A 94 5.36 -1.27 -15.27
CA MET A 94 5.77 0.08 -15.65
C MET A 94 6.89 0.04 -16.67
N THR A 95 6.81 0.91 -17.66
CA THR A 95 7.88 1.19 -18.60
C THR A 95 9.04 1.93 -17.93
N ARG A 96 10.22 1.96 -18.57
CA ARG A 96 11.36 2.77 -18.10
C ARG A 96 11.02 4.25 -17.98
N GLU A 97 10.20 4.76 -18.89
CA GLU A 97 9.77 6.15 -18.87
C GLU A 97 8.87 6.44 -17.67
N GLU A 98 7.87 5.60 -17.43
CA GLU A 98 6.98 5.71 -16.25
C GLU A 98 7.75 5.60 -14.94
N VAL A 99 8.73 4.70 -14.84
CA VAL A 99 9.60 4.57 -13.66
C VAL A 99 10.41 5.85 -13.46
N ARG A 100 11.05 6.38 -14.49
CA ARG A 100 11.80 7.64 -14.41
C ARG A 100 10.92 8.80 -13.94
N ASP A 101 9.73 8.94 -14.52
CA ASP A 101 8.81 10.04 -14.19
C ASP A 101 8.27 9.90 -12.76
N LEU A 102 7.97 8.68 -12.34
CA LEU A 102 7.57 8.36 -10.97
C LEU A 102 8.65 8.77 -9.96
N TYR A 103 9.90 8.33 -10.14
CA TYR A 103 10.98 8.66 -9.21
C TYR A 103 11.36 10.13 -9.25
N THR A 104 11.23 10.80 -10.40
CA THR A 104 11.38 12.26 -10.49
C THR A 104 10.37 12.97 -9.58
N LEU A 105 9.10 12.59 -9.64
CA LEU A 105 8.06 13.18 -8.78
C LEU A 105 8.33 12.85 -7.30
N ARG A 106 8.62 11.60 -6.96
CA ARG A 106 8.91 11.18 -5.58
C ARG A 106 10.09 11.95 -4.99
N GLN A 107 11.18 12.12 -5.75
CA GLN A 107 12.36 12.89 -5.35
C GLN A 107 12.07 14.37 -5.11
N LEU A 108 11.07 14.94 -5.76
CA LEU A 108 10.67 16.33 -5.56
C LEU A 108 9.85 16.53 -4.28
N ILE A 109 9.04 15.54 -3.86
CA ILE A 109 8.05 15.74 -2.80
C ILE A 109 8.33 14.96 -1.51
N GLU A 110 8.86 13.72 -1.58
CA GLU A 110 9.03 12.89 -0.38
C GLU A 110 10.17 13.35 0.54
N PRO A 111 11.36 13.78 0.04
CA PRO A 111 12.41 14.32 0.91
C PRO A 111 11.94 15.56 1.70
N TYR A 112 11.24 16.47 1.03
CA TYR A 112 10.62 17.62 1.70
C TYR A 112 9.60 17.18 2.74
N ALA A 113 8.76 16.19 2.42
CA ALA A 113 7.77 15.67 3.37
C ALA A 113 8.44 15.06 4.60
N ALA A 114 9.54 14.33 4.44
CA ALA A 114 10.28 13.74 5.55
C ALA A 114 10.93 14.80 6.46
N ALA A 115 11.52 15.86 5.88
CA ALA A 115 12.03 16.98 6.66
C ALA A 115 10.93 17.62 7.50
N ARG A 116 9.77 17.90 6.89
CA ARG A 116 8.61 18.47 7.60
C ARG A 116 8.06 17.51 8.65
N ALA A 117 8.03 16.22 8.37
CA ALA A 117 7.57 15.19 9.32
C ALA A 117 8.50 15.15 10.55
N ALA A 118 9.81 15.24 10.38
CA ALA A 118 10.76 15.29 11.48
C ALA A 118 10.54 16.50 12.41
N GLU A 119 10.08 17.64 11.86
CA GLU A 119 9.76 18.83 12.65
C GLU A 119 8.40 18.75 13.37
N SER A 120 7.42 18.03 12.82
CA SER A 120 6.01 18.16 13.21
C SER A 120 5.36 16.91 13.77
N MET A 121 5.90 15.71 13.51
CA MET A 121 5.35 14.47 14.05
C MET A 121 5.59 14.34 15.56
N THR A 122 4.59 13.78 16.24
CA THR A 122 4.74 13.42 17.66
C THR A 122 5.52 12.12 17.82
N ASP A 123 6.15 11.93 18.98
CA ASP A 123 6.85 10.69 19.32
C ASP A 123 5.95 9.45 19.20
N GLU A 124 4.65 9.61 19.51
CA GLU A 124 3.66 8.53 19.34
C GLU A 124 3.49 8.14 17.86
N SER A 125 3.39 9.12 16.97
CA SER A 125 3.29 8.88 15.52
C SER A 125 4.56 8.23 14.96
N ILE A 126 5.73 8.66 15.44
CA ILE A 126 7.03 8.07 15.06
C ILE A 126 7.15 6.62 15.58
N ALA A 127 6.65 6.34 16.79
CA ALA A 127 6.63 4.99 17.33
C ALA A 127 5.76 4.02 16.51
N ILE A 128 4.68 4.52 15.88
CA ILE A 128 3.85 3.74 14.95
C ILE A 128 4.67 3.37 13.70
N LEU A 129 5.43 4.32 13.13
CA LEU A 129 6.32 4.04 11.99
C LEU A 129 7.37 2.99 12.32
N ALA A 130 7.99 3.11 13.49
CA ALA A 130 8.98 2.13 13.97
C ALA A 130 8.37 0.74 14.22
N ALA A 131 7.08 0.65 14.58
CA ALA A 131 6.39 -0.63 14.71
C ALA A 131 6.16 -1.27 13.32
N ILE A 132 5.69 -0.50 12.34
CA ILE A 132 5.48 -0.95 10.96
C ILE A 132 6.80 -1.49 10.38
N ASP A 133 7.92 -0.77 10.53
CA ASP A 133 9.23 -1.22 10.03
C ASP A 133 9.68 -2.54 10.67
N ARG A 134 9.46 -2.71 11.99
CA ARG A 134 9.77 -3.99 12.65
C ARG A 134 8.96 -5.15 12.09
N ASP A 135 7.68 -4.93 11.77
CA ASP A 135 6.79 -5.95 11.20
C ASP A 135 7.18 -6.31 9.76
N MET A 136 7.87 -5.39 9.04
CA MET A 136 8.44 -5.64 7.72
C MET A 136 9.73 -6.46 7.75
N SER A 137 10.33 -6.71 8.90
CA SER A 137 11.60 -7.43 9.01
C SER A 137 11.41 -8.93 8.78
N GLY A 138 12.34 -9.57 8.05
CA GLY A 138 12.40 -11.03 7.94
C GLY A 138 11.55 -11.63 6.82
N VAL A 139 11.27 -10.89 5.75
CA VAL A 139 10.61 -11.45 4.56
C VAL A 139 11.52 -12.47 3.89
N GLU A 140 11.13 -13.74 3.92
CA GLU A 140 11.86 -14.82 3.26
C GLU A 140 11.58 -14.84 1.75
N HIS A 141 12.60 -15.23 0.97
CA HIS A 141 12.46 -15.41 -0.47
C HIS A 141 11.45 -16.53 -0.77
N GLY A 142 10.48 -16.22 -1.64
CA GLY A 142 9.47 -17.18 -2.09
C GLY A 142 8.16 -17.15 -1.31
N ASP A 143 8.07 -16.46 -0.18
CA ASP A 143 6.78 -16.20 0.48
C ASP A 143 6.07 -14.99 -0.15
N ALA A 144 5.21 -15.27 -1.13
CA ALA A 144 4.45 -14.25 -1.87
C ALA A 144 3.55 -13.41 -0.95
N ARG A 145 3.00 -14.01 0.12
CA ARG A 145 2.15 -13.27 1.08
C ARG A 145 2.96 -12.36 1.98
N ALA A 146 4.11 -12.83 2.48
CA ALA A 146 5.00 -11.99 3.26
C ALA A 146 5.51 -10.83 2.40
N PHE A 147 5.82 -11.08 1.14
CA PHE A 147 6.26 -10.06 0.19
C PHE A 147 5.17 -9.01 -0.10
N SER A 148 3.92 -9.42 -0.34
CA SER A 148 2.82 -8.47 -0.54
C SER A 148 2.52 -7.65 0.71
N ARG A 149 2.52 -8.27 1.91
CA ARG A 149 2.40 -7.52 3.18
C ARG A 149 3.52 -6.50 3.36
N PHE A 150 4.75 -6.85 2.98
CA PHE A 150 5.86 -5.91 2.99
C PHE A 150 5.56 -4.69 2.10
N ALA A 151 5.11 -4.90 0.86
CA ALA A 151 4.80 -3.82 -0.08
C ALA A 151 3.67 -2.89 0.43
N GLU A 152 2.64 -3.46 1.08
CA GLU A 152 1.57 -2.67 1.72
C GLU A 152 2.08 -1.88 2.94
N ALA A 153 2.93 -2.48 3.75
CA ALA A 153 3.54 -1.83 4.91
C ALA A 153 4.48 -0.69 4.49
N ASP A 154 5.27 -0.91 3.43
CA ASP A 154 6.12 0.11 2.79
C ASP A 154 5.30 1.30 2.29
N ALA A 155 4.20 1.03 1.56
CA ALA A 155 3.27 2.07 1.13
C ALA A 155 2.69 2.85 2.32
N THR A 156 2.36 2.15 3.41
CA THR A 156 1.82 2.76 4.63
C THR A 156 2.85 3.64 5.32
N LEU A 157 4.11 3.21 5.41
CA LEU A 157 5.21 3.99 5.99
C LEU A 157 5.39 5.32 5.25
N HIS A 158 5.52 5.28 3.93
CA HIS A 158 5.67 6.48 3.11
C HIS A 158 4.45 7.43 3.20
N ARG A 159 3.24 6.87 3.20
CA ARG A 159 1.99 7.64 3.38
C ARG A 159 1.93 8.32 4.76
N LEU A 160 2.34 7.65 5.82
CA LEU A 160 2.36 8.22 7.17
C LEU A 160 3.39 9.35 7.30
N ILE A 161 4.58 9.21 6.72
CA ILE A 161 5.58 10.27 6.65
C ILE A 161 5.01 11.47 5.86
N ALA A 162 4.41 11.23 4.71
CA ALA A 162 3.79 12.29 3.90
C ALA A 162 2.66 13.01 4.67
N THR A 163 1.82 12.26 5.39
CA THR A 163 0.76 12.83 6.25
C THR A 163 1.38 13.64 7.41
N GLY A 164 2.42 13.11 8.05
CA GLY A 164 3.16 13.76 9.12
C GLY A 164 3.82 15.06 8.71
N SER A 165 4.04 15.29 7.43
CA SER A 165 4.55 16.57 6.90
C SER A 165 3.59 17.75 7.11
N GLY A 166 2.31 17.49 7.41
CA GLY A 166 1.25 18.50 7.49
C GLY A 166 0.77 19.02 6.11
N ASN A 167 1.38 18.60 5.01
CA ASN A 167 0.97 19.00 3.68
C ASN A 167 0.01 17.97 3.06
N ARG A 168 -1.30 18.25 3.13
CA ARG A 168 -2.35 17.36 2.63
C ARG A 168 -2.20 17.03 1.14
N LEU A 169 -1.74 17.96 0.31
CA LEU A 169 -1.59 17.73 -1.13
C LEU A 169 -0.46 16.74 -1.44
N ILE A 170 0.64 16.78 -0.66
CA ILE A 170 1.71 15.78 -0.79
C ILE A 170 1.19 14.40 -0.36
N ALA A 171 0.48 14.30 0.76
CA ALA A 171 -0.09 13.04 1.23
C ALA A 171 -1.05 12.44 0.18
N GLU A 172 -1.95 13.25 -0.38
CA GLU A 172 -2.87 12.82 -1.45
C GLU A 172 -2.13 12.42 -2.72
N ALA A 173 -1.05 13.11 -3.09
CA ALA A 173 -0.25 12.76 -4.26
C ALA A 173 0.42 11.40 -4.09
N ILE A 174 1.09 11.17 -2.95
CA ILE A 174 1.75 9.88 -2.63
C ILE A 174 0.73 8.73 -2.62
N GLU A 175 -0.42 8.93 -1.98
CA GLU A 175 -1.46 7.91 -1.92
C GLU A 175 -1.99 7.54 -3.31
N ARG A 176 -2.25 8.52 -4.17
CA ARG A 176 -2.79 8.30 -5.54
C ARG A 176 -1.80 7.66 -6.52
N LEU A 177 -0.51 7.75 -6.24
CA LEU A 177 0.51 7.11 -7.09
C LEU A 177 0.42 5.59 -7.05
N HIS A 178 0.01 5.00 -5.92
CA HIS A 178 0.02 3.54 -5.68
C HIS A 178 1.36 2.88 -6.07
N SER A 179 2.44 3.67 -6.02
CA SER A 179 3.74 3.32 -6.61
C SER A 179 4.38 2.09 -5.97
N HIS A 180 4.20 1.93 -4.65
CA HIS A 180 4.88 0.89 -3.89
C HIS A 180 4.50 -0.52 -4.35
N LEU A 181 3.21 -0.78 -4.56
CA LEU A 181 2.74 -2.08 -5.06
C LEU A 181 3.29 -2.38 -6.45
N HIS A 182 3.34 -1.38 -7.35
CA HIS A 182 3.90 -1.56 -8.69
C HIS A 182 5.42 -1.77 -8.67
N ILE A 183 6.15 -1.03 -7.82
CA ILE A 183 7.60 -1.19 -7.63
C ILE A 183 7.91 -2.59 -7.10
N PHE A 184 7.27 -3.02 -6.00
CA PHE A 184 7.55 -4.32 -5.42
C PHE A 184 7.12 -5.48 -6.32
N ARG A 185 6.04 -5.34 -7.08
CA ARG A 185 5.65 -6.33 -8.08
C ARG A 185 6.76 -6.58 -9.11
N ALA A 186 7.44 -5.54 -9.58
CA ALA A 186 8.59 -5.66 -10.46
C ALA A 186 9.81 -6.26 -9.75
N LEU A 187 9.97 -6.02 -8.45
CA LEU A 187 11.12 -6.44 -7.65
C LEU A 187 10.93 -7.81 -6.95
N TYR A 188 9.85 -8.55 -7.21
CA TYR A 188 9.50 -9.77 -6.48
C TYR A 188 10.63 -10.81 -6.41
N ARG A 189 11.44 -10.92 -7.47
CA ARG A 189 12.55 -11.90 -7.55
C ARG A 189 13.88 -11.36 -7.01
N THR A 190 13.87 -10.25 -6.30
CA THR A 190 15.06 -9.58 -5.77
C THR A 190 15.07 -9.58 -4.24
N ASN A 191 16.19 -9.15 -3.64
CA ASN A 191 16.28 -8.90 -2.20
C ASN A 191 15.79 -7.49 -1.80
N ALA A 192 14.92 -6.87 -2.59
CA ALA A 192 14.44 -5.50 -2.33
C ALA A 192 13.85 -5.28 -0.94
N PRO A 193 13.06 -6.21 -0.34
CA PRO A 193 12.55 -6.03 1.02
C PRO A 193 13.63 -5.85 2.07
N GLY A 194 14.69 -6.67 2.05
CA GLY A 194 15.78 -6.58 3.03
C GLY A 194 16.59 -5.28 2.89
N GLU A 195 16.85 -4.86 1.65
CA GLU A 195 17.54 -3.59 1.36
C GLU A 195 16.69 -2.39 1.78
N ALA A 196 15.40 -2.37 1.44
CA ALA A 196 14.49 -1.30 1.79
C ALA A 196 14.30 -1.18 3.31
N ALA A 197 14.14 -2.29 4.04
CA ALA A 197 14.01 -2.28 5.50
C ALA A 197 15.25 -1.67 6.19
N ALA A 198 16.45 -1.94 5.67
CA ALA A 198 17.66 -1.30 6.19
C ALA A 198 17.69 0.21 5.95
N GLU A 199 17.18 0.66 4.80
CA GLU A 199 17.08 2.08 4.45
C GLU A 199 15.99 2.79 5.27
N HIS A 200 14.85 2.13 5.52
CA HIS A 200 13.76 2.67 6.36
C HIS A 200 14.21 2.95 7.79
N ARG A 201 15.06 2.10 8.38
CA ARG A 201 15.60 2.35 9.72
C ARG A 201 16.34 3.66 9.80
N VAL A 202 17.15 3.98 8.78
CA VAL A 202 17.89 5.27 8.74
C VAL A 202 16.89 6.44 8.69
N ILE A 203 15.79 6.30 7.93
CA ILE A 203 14.73 7.32 7.87
C ILE A 203 14.07 7.47 9.25
N ILE A 204 13.69 6.37 9.89
CA ILE A 204 13.03 6.38 11.19
C ILE A 204 13.95 6.92 12.29
N ASP A 205 15.24 6.55 12.29
CA ASP A 205 16.23 7.06 13.23
C ASP A 205 16.34 8.60 13.14
N ALA A 206 16.31 9.16 11.92
CA ALA A 206 16.32 10.59 11.71
C ALA A 206 15.02 11.28 12.19
N LEU A 207 13.85 10.63 12.00
CA LEU A 207 12.58 11.11 12.52
C LEU A 207 12.55 11.08 14.06
N VAL A 208 13.07 10.01 14.69
CA VAL A 208 13.20 9.89 16.15
C VAL A 208 14.11 10.97 16.72
N ALA A 209 15.17 11.31 16.00
CA ALA A 209 16.09 12.40 16.38
C ALA A 209 15.49 13.79 16.13
N HIS A 210 14.31 13.90 15.54
CA HIS A 210 13.74 15.17 15.06
C HIS A 210 14.73 16.00 14.24
N ASP A 211 15.50 15.33 13.36
CA ASP A 211 16.50 15.95 12.49
C ASP A 211 15.96 16.06 11.05
N PRO A 212 15.46 17.25 10.62
CA PRO A 212 14.89 17.45 9.29
C PRO A 212 15.89 17.21 8.16
N GLN A 213 17.17 17.59 8.36
CA GLN A 213 18.17 17.44 7.33
C GLN A 213 18.55 15.97 7.14
N ALA A 214 18.73 15.23 8.24
CA ALA A 214 18.98 13.80 8.18
C ALA A 214 17.80 13.04 7.58
N ALA A 215 16.56 13.39 7.93
CA ALA A 215 15.34 12.75 7.38
C ALA A 215 15.21 13.00 5.87
N GLU A 216 15.42 14.25 5.40
CA GLU A 216 15.44 14.60 3.99
C GLU A 216 16.49 13.77 3.22
N GLN A 217 17.72 13.74 3.73
CA GLN A 217 18.81 13.03 3.09
C GLN A 217 18.59 11.51 3.08
N ALA A 218 18.08 10.94 4.16
CA ALA A 218 17.78 9.52 4.24
C ALA A 218 16.72 9.08 3.20
N VAL A 219 15.64 9.84 3.06
CA VAL A 219 14.61 9.57 2.04
C VAL A 219 15.17 9.76 0.64
N ARG A 220 15.98 10.78 0.38
CA ARG A 220 16.62 10.98 -0.91
C ARG A 220 17.48 9.79 -1.33
N ILE A 221 18.34 9.31 -0.43
CA ILE A 221 19.18 8.12 -0.66
C ILE A 221 18.32 6.86 -0.86
N HIS A 222 17.29 6.66 -0.06
CA HIS A 222 16.36 5.53 -0.21
C HIS A 222 15.73 5.52 -1.61
N LEU A 223 15.21 6.64 -2.08
CA LEU A 223 14.58 6.75 -3.40
C LEU A 223 15.59 6.52 -4.54
N GLU A 224 16.81 7.04 -4.44
CA GLU A 224 17.88 6.79 -5.42
C GLU A 224 18.22 5.30 -5.50
N ARG A 225 18.38 4.62 -4.37
CA ARG A 225 18.66 3.19 -4.34
C ARG A 225 17.48 2.36 -4.85
N SER A 226 16.26 2.75 -4.49
CA SER A 226 15.04 2.11 -4.99
C SER A 226 14.92 2.22 -6.51
N GLN A 227 15.20 3.40 -7.09
CA GLN A 227 15.25 3.60 -8.53
C GLN A 227 16.32 2.72 -9.19
N GLN A 228 17.53 2.67 -8.63
CA GLN A 228 18.60 1.80 -9.14
C GLN A 228 18.22 0.32 -9.12
N ARG A 229 17.45 -0.14 -8.13
CA ARG A 229 16.90 -1.51 -8.11
C ARG A 229 15.95 -1.74 -9.27
N MET A 230 15.03 -0.81 -9.53
CA MET A 230 14.11 -0.86 -10.67
C MET A 230 14.84 -0.84 -12.01
N ASP A 231 15.81 0.05 -12.18
CA ASP A 231 16.60 0.16 -13.43
C ASP A 231 17.35 -1.13 -13.74
N ARG A 232 17.89 -1.81 -12.73
CA ARG A 232 18.56 -3.12 -12.89
C ARG A 232 17.58 -4.19 -13.38
N VAL A 233 16.37 -4.27 -12.83
CA VAL A 233 15.36 -5.24 -13.26
C VAL A 233 14.92 -4.96 -14.68
N LEU A 234 14.59 -3.71 -14.99
CA LEU A 234 14.20 -3.30 -16.35
C LEU A 234 15.31 -3.48 -17.38
N ALA A 235 16.59 -3.42 -16.98
CA ALA A 235 17.71 -3.69 -17.87
C ALA A 235 17.90 -5.19 -18.16
N ALA A 236 17.47 -6.06 -17.25
CA ALA A 236 17.56 -7.50 -17.39
C ALA A 236 16.41 -8.10 -18.22
N GLU A 237 15.28 -7.39 -18.35
CA GLU A 237 14.18 -7.82 -19.22
C GLU A 237 14.50 -7.43 -20.67
N PRO A 238 14.54 -8.37 -21.62
CA PRO A 238 14.72 -8.03 -23.04
C PRO A 238 13.54 -7.22 -23.54
N GLU A 239 13.79 -6.25 -24.45
CA GLU A 239 12.85 -5.29 -25.09
C GLU A 239 11.66 -5.94 -25.86
N SER A 240 11.07 -7.00 -25.38
CA SER A 240 10.10 -7.82 -26.10
C SER A 240 8.64 -7.34 -26.04
N LEU A 241 8.34 -6.15 -25.50
CA LEU A 241 6.96 -5.67 -25.34
C LEU A 241 6.60 -4.35 -26.08
N GLU A 242 7.50 -3.76 -26.86
CA GLU A 242 7.18 -2.50 -27.57
C GLU A 242 6.44 -2.68 -28.92
N THR A 243 6.08 -3.87 -29.35
CA THR A 243 5.40 -4.03 -30.63
C THR A 243 4.12 -4.83 -30.52
N LYS A 244 3.02 -4.18 -30.15
CA LYS A 244 1.67 -4.51 -30.64
C LYS A 244 0.64 -3.47 -30.18
N THR A 245 0.72 -2.27 -30.75
CA THR A 245 -0.44 -1.38 -30.91
C THR A 245 -0.31 -0.69 -32.26
N ALA A 246 -0.89 -1.31 -33.25
CA ALA A 246 -1.29 -0.71 -34.51
C ALA A 246 -2.74 -1.11 -34.73
#